data_5d22c01693404005acd574aec03da625
#
_entry.id   5d22c01693404005acd574aec03da625
#
_cell.length_a   1.000
_cell.length_b   1.000
_cell.length_c   1.000
_cell.angle_alpha   90.00
_cell.angle_beta   90.00
_cell.angle_gamma   90.00
#
_symmetry.space_group_name_H-M   'P 1'
#
loop_
_entity.id
_entity.type
_entity.pdbx_description
1 polymer ?
#
loop_
_entity_poly.entity_id
_entity_poly.type
_entity_poly.pdbx_seq_one_letter_code
_entity_poly.pdbx_strand_id
1 'polypeptide(L)'
;IFLAQFVGDDPPFNTLNNIAKWAADLGFKGVQIPTWDSRLFDLGKAANSQSYCTEILETLDNHGLVITELSTHIQGQLVAVHPAYDTLFDSFAVPEVRGNPESRQQWAVSQMLLAAKASENLGLTNHATFSGALAWPYLYPWPQRPAGQIETAFDE
;
A
#
# COMPACT_ATOMS: atom_id res chain seq x y z
N ILE A 1 -0.79 6.19 13.94
CA ILE A 1 -0.42 4.77 13.91
C ILE A 1 -0.57 4.21 12.50
N PHE A 2 0.28 3.27 12.09
CA PHE A 2 0.21 2.56 10.82
C PHE A 2 -0.66 1.31 10.98
N LEU A 3 -1.79 1.26 10.27
CA LEU A 3 -2.75 0.17 10.42
C LEU A 3 -2.30 -1.14 9.76
N ALA A 4 -1.43 -1.07 8.74
CA ALA A 4 -0.99 -2.20 7.94
C ALA A 4 -0.52 -3.43 8.75
N GLN A 5 0.18 -3.21 9.85
CA GLN A 5 0.74 -4.27 10.69
C GLN A 5 -0.28 -4.95 11.61
N PHE A 6 -1.50 -4.41 11.69
CA PHE A 6 -2.56 -4.95 12.55
C PHE A 6 -3.71 -5.58 11.74
N VAL A 7 -3.78 -5.35 10.42
CA VAL A 7 -4.85 -5.91 9.58
C VAL A 7 -4.88 -7.43 9.70
N GLY A 8 -6.05 -7.97 10.01
CA GLY A 8 -6.24 -9.39 10.24
C GLY A 8 -7.67 -9.83 9.95
N ASP A 9 -7.95 -11.11 10.11
CA ASP A 9 -9.26 -11.69 9.81
C ASP A 9 -10.26 -11.54 10.98
N ASP A 10 -9.75 -11.37 12.19
CA ASP A 10 -10.56 -11.28 13.40
C ASP A 10 -10.77 -9.83 13.86
N PRO A 11 -11.92 -9.53 14.50
CA PRO A 11 -12.12 -8.25 15.17
C PRO A 11 -11.07 -8.00 16.27
N PRO A 12 -10.62 -6.76 16.44
CA PRO A 12 -11.09 -5.52 15.79
C PRO A 12 -10.40 -5.21 14.44
N PHE A 13 -9.56 -6.11 13.90
CA PHE A 13 -8.60 -5.83 12.84
C PHE A 13 -9.12 -6.11 11.41
N ASN A 14 -10.39 -6.47 11.28
CA ASN A 14 -11.00 -6.95 10.03
C ASN A 14 -11.89 -5.92 9.31
N THR A 15 -12.14 -4.75 9.89
CA THR A 15 -12.90 -3.66 9.26
C THR A 15 -12.34 -2.29 9.67
N LEU A 16 -12.52 -1.28 8.81
CA LEU A 16 -12.05 0.07 9.13
C LEU A 16 -12.67 0.61 10.41
N ASN A 17 -13.97 0.47 10.60
CA ASN A 17 -14.66 0.99 11.79
C ASN A 17 -14.12 0.37 13.10
N ASN A 18 -13.90 -0.93 13.11
CA ASN A 18 -13.44 -1.63 14.31
C ASN A 18 -11.99 -1.27 14.65
N ILE A 19 -11.10 -1.24 13.64
CA ILE A 19 -9.70 -0.90 13.87
C ILE A 19 -9.53 0.59 14.21
N ALA A 20 -10.38 1.47 13.65
CA ALA A 20 -10.42 2.88 14.00
C ALA A 20 -10.81 3.07 15.47
N LYS A 21 -11.89 2.40 15.92
CA LYS A 21 -12.28 2.43 17.33
C LYS A 21 -11.14 1.96 18.22
N TRP A 22 -10.49 0.84 17.91
CA TRP A 22 -9.36 0.31 18.66
C TRP A 22 -8.20 1.31 18.74
N ALA A 23 -7.83 1.94 17.63
CA ALA A 23 -6.76 2.94 17.60
C ALA A 23 -7.11 4.18 18.46
N ALA A 24 -8.37 4.64 18.40
CA ALA A 24 -8.86 5.75 19.21
C ALA A 24 -8.86 5.42 20.71
N ASP A 25 -9.27 4.21 21.10
CA ASP A 25 -9.26 3.74 22.49
C ASP A 25 -7.84 3.71 23.07
N LEU A 26 -6.82 3.50 22.23
CA LEU A 26 -5.40 3.59 22.60
C LEU A 26 -4.87 5.04 22.65
N GLY A 27 -5.68 6.03 22.30
CA GLY A 27 -5.34 7.45 22.37
C GLY A 27 -4.69 8.02 21.10
N PHE A 28 -4.60 7.27 20.02
CA PHE A 28 -4.12 7.79 18.74
C PHE A 28 -5.08 8.84 18.18
N LYS A 29 -4.55 9.77 17.37
CA LYS A 29 -5.30 10.86 16.72
C LYS A 29 -5.24 10.77 15.20
N GLY A 30 -4.33 9.99 14.66
CA GLY A 30 -4.17 9.82 13.22
C GLY A 30 -3.80 8.41 12.84
N VAL A 31 -4.23 8.01 11.66
CA VAL A 31 -3.99 6.67 11.10
C VAL A 31 -3.42 6.77 9.68
N GLN A 32 -2.45 5.90 9.40
CA GLN A 32 -2.03 5.58 8.02
C GLN A 32 -2.82 4.37 7.57
N ILE A 33 -3.51 4.47 6.42
CA ILE A 33 -4.37 3.41 5.89
C ILE A 33 -3.66 2.65 4.77
N PRO A 34 -3.52 1.31 4.87
CA PRO A 34 -3.01 0.48 3.79
C PRO A 34 -4.04 0.33 2.65
N THR A 35 -3.57 0.33 1.41
CA THR A 35 -4.43 0.29 0.22
C THR A 35 -4.60 -1.09 -0.40
N TRP A 36 -4.02 -2.13 0.19
CA TRP A 36 -4.07 -3.50 -0.39
C TRP A 36 -5.14 -4.40 0.22
N ASP A 37 -5.82 -3.97 1.28
CA ASP A 37 -6.92 -4.73 1.89
C ASP A 37 -8.24 -4.00 1.71
N SER A 38 -9.05 -4.48 0.78
CA SER A 38 -10.34 -3.87 0.44
C SER A 38 -11.38 -3.91 1.56
N ARG A 39 -11.17 -4.71 2.61
CA ARG A 39 -12.03 -4.72 3.81
C ARG A 39 -11.88 -3.45 4.63
N LEU A 40 -10.70 -2.85 4.60
CA LEU A 40 -10.41 -1.57 5.24
C LEU A 40 -10.61 -0.41 4.29
N PHE A 41 -10.10 -0.54 3.06
CA PHE A 41 -10.07 0.55 2.09
C PHE A 41 -10.05 0.03 0.66
N ASP A 42 -11.14 0.24 -0.06
CA ASP A 42 -11.26 -0.10 -1.48
C ASP A 42 -10.63 1.01 -2.32
N LEU A 43 -9.39 0.79 -2.76
CA LEU A 43 -8.61 1.76 -3.52
C LEU A 43 -9.30 2.16 -4.83
N GLY A 44 -9.91 1.20 -5.53
CA GLY A 44 -10.63 1.47 -6.78
C GLY A 44 -11.83 2.38 -6.57
N LYS A 45 -12.62 2.16 -5.51
CA LYS A 45 -13.71 3.04 -5.15
C LYS A 45 -13.22 4.41 -4.72
N ALA A 46 -12.19 4.49 -3.90
CA ALA A 46 -11.65 5.76 -3.42
C ALA A 46 -11.12 6.64 -4.57
N ALA A 47 -10.51 6.04 -5.58
CA ALA A 47 -10.05 6.76 -6.77
C ALA A 47 -11.19 7.29 -7.65
N ASN A 48 -12.40 6.69 -7.61
CA ASN A 48 -13.49 6.98 -8.54
C ASN A 48 -14.78 7.50 -7.88
N SER A 49 -14.85 7.57 -6.57
CA SER A 49 -16.08 7.95 -5.84
C SER A 49 -15.79 8.88 -4.66
N GLN A 50 -16.20 10.14 -4.81
CA GLN A 50 -16.12 11.12 -3.73
C GLN A 50 -17.02 10.74 -2.54
N SER A 51 -18.19 10.13 -2.79
CA SER A 51 -19.07 9.67 -1.71
C SER A 51 -18.41 8.59 -0.86
N TYR A 52 -17.69 7.65 -1.48
CA TYR A 52 -16.94 6.65 -0.73
C TYR A 52 -15.83 7.28 0.12
N CYS A 53 -15.11 8.27 -0.42
CA CYS A 53 -14.12 9.00 0.36
C CYS A 53 -14.76 9.74 1.55
N THR A 54 -15.94 10.32 1.37
CA THR A 54 -16.70 10.94 2.47
C THR A 54 -17.06 9.93 3.56
N GLU A 55 -17.55 8.73 3.18
CA GLU A 55 -17.87 7.65 4.13
C GLU A 55 -16.63 7.21 4.95
N ILE A 56 -15.46 7.12 4.31
CA ILE A 56 -14.20 6.80 5.00
C ILE A 56 -13.84 7.88 6.01
N LEU A 57 -13.90 9.15 5.60
CA LEU A 57 -13.60 10.30 6.48
C LEU A 57 -14.57 10.36 7.67
N GLU A 58 -15.87 10.19 7.44
CA GLU A 58 -16.89 10.16 8.49
C GLU A 58 -16.68 8.99 9.46
N THR A 59 -16.30 7.80 8.93
CA THR A 59 -16.00 6.64 9.78
C THR A 59 -14.86 6.94 10.76
N LEU A 60 -13.82 7.64 10.32
CA LEU A 60 -12.70 8.00 11.19
C LEU A 60 -13.05 9.15 12.14
N ASP A 61 -13.76 10.16 11.64
CA ASP A 61 -14.17 11.33 12.44
C ASP A 61 -15.08 10.93 13.61
N ASN A 62 -15.96 9.95 13.42
CA ASN A 62 -16.79 9.36 14.47
C ASN A 62 -15.99 8.79 15.66
N HIS A 63 -14.71 8.48 15.43
CA HIS A 63 -13.77 8.04 16.47
C HIS A 63 -12.73 9.11 16.85
N GLY A 64 -12.87 10.35 16.32
CA GLY A 64 -11.92 11.43 16.55
C GLY A 64 -10.54 11.21 15.94
N LEU A 65 -10.48 10.49 14.82
CA LEU A 65 -9.27 10.19 14.05
C LEU A 65 -9.23 10.96 12.74
N VAL A 66 -8.02 11.25 12.26
CA VAL A 66 -7.78 11.78 10.91
C VAL A 66 -6.92 10.78 10.11
N ILE A 67 -7.06 10.80 8.78
CA ILE A 67 -6.11 10.11 7.89
C ILE A 67 -4.85 10.96 7.81
N THR A 68 -3.70 10.40 8.19
CA THR A 68 -2.41 11.07 7.98
C THR A 68 -1.93 10.89 6.55
N GLU A 69 -2.12 9.69 6.00
CA GLU A 69 -1.68 9.30 4.66
C GLU A 69 -2.25 7.94 4.26
N LEU A 70 -2.31 7.65 2.99
CA LEU A 70 -2.45 6.29 2.48
C LEU A 70 -1.07 5.63 2.35
N SER A 71 -1.02 4.30 2.33
CA SER A 71 0.22 3.57 2.08
C SER A 71 0.06 2.46 1.05
N THR A 72 1.02 2.41 0.12
CA THR A 72 1.12 1.42 -0.98
C THR A 72 2.42 0.63 -0.91
N HIS A 73 2.87 0.27 0.29
CA HIS A 73 4.16 -0.42 0.47
C HIS A 73 4.27 -1.71 -0.35
N ILE A 74 3.21 -2.53 -0.36
CA ILE A 74 3.20 -3.80 -1.11
C ILE A 74 3.27 -3.55 -2.61
N GLN A 75 2.39 -2.70 -3.14
CA GLN A 75 2.35 -2.40 -4.57
C GLN A 75 3.59 -1.62 -5.02
N GLY A 76 4.05 -0.67 -4.20
CA GLY A 76 5.18 0.20 -4.53
C GLY A 76 6.50 -0.53 -4.75
N GLN A 77 6.76 -1.65 -4.04
CA GLN A 77 7.96 -2.45 -4.31
C GLN A 77 7.94 -3.12 -5.69
N LEU A 78 6.77 -3.32 -6.29
CA LEU A 78 6.61 -4.04 -7.56
C LEU A 78 6.74 -3.14 -8.78
N VAL A 79 6.92 -1.82 -8.61
CA VAL A 79 7.10 -0.90 -9.75
C VAL A 79 8.47 -1.08 -10.42
N ALA A 80 9.48 -1.57 -9.68
CA ALA A 80 10.79 -1.90 -10.21
C ALA A 80 11.37 -3.10 -9.43
N VAL A 81 11.49 -4.25 -10.08
CA VAL A 81 12.00 -5.50 -9.50
C VAL A 81 13.10 -6.04 -10.42
N HIS A 82 14.28 -6.34 -9.87
CA HIS A 82 15.33 -6.98 -10.65
C HIS A 82 14.91 -8.41 -11.04
N PRO A 83 15.13 -8.85 -12.29
CA PRO A 83 14.67 -10.17 -12.78
C PRO A 83 15.14 -11.37 -11.94
N ALA A 84 16.29 -11.27 -11.28
CA ALA A 84 16.78 -12.32 -10.38
C ALA A 84 15.84 -12.59 -9.17
N TYR A 85 14.92 -11.68 -8.87
CA TYR A 85 14.01 -11.75 -7.72
C TYR A 85 12.54 -11.86 -8.10
N ASP A 86 12.21 -12.00 -9.37
CA ASP A 86 10.82 -12.03 -9.87
C ASP A 86 9.95 -13.02 -9.09
N THR A 87 10.39 -14.25 -8.92
CA THR A 87 9.64 -15.29 -8.18
C THR A 87 9.41 -14.92 -6.72
N LEU A 88 10.38 -14.27 -6.07
CA LEU A 88 10.24 -13.83 -4.68
C LEU A 88 9.17 -12.73 -4.56
N PHE A 89 9.19 -11.76 -5.46
CA PHE A 89 8.29 -10.61 -5.41
C PHE A 89 6.88 -10.91 -5.94
N ASP A 90 6.64 -12.01 -6.64
CA ASP A 90 5.30 -12.44 -7.06
C ASP A 90 4.35 -12.62 -5.87
N SER A 91 4.86 -12.95 -4.68
CA SER A 91 4.03 -13.09 -3.49
C SER A 91 3.32 -11.79 -3.06
N PHE A 92 3.83 -10.62 -3.46
CA PHE A 92 3.22 -9.32 -3.18
C PHE A 92 2.19 -8.88 -4.23
N ALA A 93 2.10 -9.60 -5.34
CA ALA A 93 1.17 -9.31 -6.42
C ALA A 93 -0.16 -10.06 -6.24
N VAL A 94 -1.22 -9.52 -6.86
CA VAL A 94 -2.48 -10.24 -6.99
C VAL A 94 -2.29 -11.48 -7.88
N PRO A 95 -3.07 -12.56 -7.67
CA PRO A 95 -2.90 -13.82 -8.37
C PRO A 95 -2.86 -13.70 -9.90
N GLU A 96 -3.63 -12.77 -10.46
CA GLU A 96 -3.85 -12.58 -11.89
C GLU A 96 -2.59 -12.17 -12.67
N VAL A 97 -1.61 -11.57 -11.97
CA VAL A 97 -0.37 -11.05 -12.62
C VAL A 97 0.89 -11.81 -12.14
N ARG A 98 0.75 -12.81 -11.29
CA ARG A 98 1.88 -13.65 -10.83
C ARG A 98 2.48 -14.45 -11.99
N GLY A 99 3.79 -14.63 -11.97
CA GLY A 99 4.53 -15.34 -13.01
C GLY A 99 4.72 -14.52 -14.31
N ASN A 100 4.25 -13.29 -14.36
CA ASN A 100 4.46 -12.38 -15.48
C ASN A 100 5.00 -11.03 -14.97
N PRO A 101 6.32 -10.81 -15.00
CA PRO A 101 6.96 -9.60 -14.47
C PRO A 101 6.44 -8.31 -15.10
N GLU A 102 6.21 -8.30 -16.41
CA GLU A 102 5.70 -7.12 -17.11
C GLU A 102 4.27 -6.77 -16.66
N SER A 103 3.37 -7.75 -16.63
CA SER A 103 1.99 -7.54 -16.16
C SER A 103 1.96 -7.13 -14.70
N ARG A 104 2.85 -7.67 -13.87
CA ARG A 104 3.00 -7.32 -12.47
C ARG A 104 3.43 -5.86 -12.30
N GLN A 105 4.43 -5.41 -13.06
CA GLN A 105 4.89 -4.03 -13.05
C GLN A 105 3.78 -3.07 -13.51
N GLN A 106 3.11 -3.36 -14.63
CA GLN A 106 1.98 -2.57 -15.13
C GLN A 106 0.85 -2.46 -14.10
N TRP A 107 0.51 -3.58 -13.44
CA TRP A 107 -0.45 -3.59 -12.34
C TRP A 107 0.02 -2.67 -11.19
N ALA A 108 1.27 -2.80 -10.76
CA ALA A 108 1.81 -1.98 -9.67
C ALA A 108 1.76 -0.48 -10.01
N VAL A 109 2.17 -0.09 -11.20
CA VAL A 109 2.07 1.31 -11.67
C VAL A 109 0.62 1.78 -11.66
N SER A 110 -0.32 0.96 -12.12
CA SER A 110 -1.75 1.31 -12.09
C SER A 110 -2.25 1.54 -10.66
N GLN A 111 -1.81 0.73 -9.70
CA GLN A 111 -2.15 0.91 -8.29
C GLN A 111 -1.61 2.22 -7.72
N MET A 112 -0.40 2.62 -8.11
CA MET A 112 0.18 3.91 -7.70
C MET A 112 -0.63 5.09 -8.23
N LEU A 113 -1.07 5.03 -9.50
CA LEU A 113 -1.91 6.07 -10.10
C LEU A 113 -3.28 6.16 -9.40
N LEU A 114 -3.91 5.02 -9.10
CA LEU A 114 -5.15 4.97 -8.32
C LEU A 114 -4.95 5.56 -6.92
N ALA A 115 -3.82 5.25 -6.26
CA ALA A 115 -3.53 5.76 -4.93
C ALA A 115 -3.31 7.28 -4.92
N ALA A 116 -2.66 7.83 -5.93
CA ALA A 116 -2.52 9.28 -6.10
C ALA A 116 -3.90 9.94 -6.26
N LYS A 117 -4.79 9.35 -7.08
CA LYS A 117 -6.15 9.87 -7.27
C LYS A 117 -7.01 9.74 -6.01
N ALA A 118 -6.91 8.63 -5.29
CA ALA A 118 -7.61 8.45 -4.01
C ALA A 118 -7.12 9.46 -2.96
N SER A 119 -5.81 9.72 -2.89
CA SER A 119 -5.23 10.74 -2.00
C SER A 119 -5.77 12.14 -2.32
N GLU A 120 -5.86 12.49 -3.62
CA GLU A 120 -6.46 13.75 -4.06
C GLU A 120 -7.94 13.86 -3.60
N ASN A 121 -8.74 12.81 -3.84
CA ASN A 121 -10.16 12.77 -3.46
C ASN A 121 -10.38 12.85 -1.94
N LEU A 122 -9.43 12.36 -1.14
CA LEU A 122 -9.42 12.44 0.33
C LEU A 122 -8.83 13.77 0.85
N GLY A 123 -8.30 14.63 -0.02
CA GLY A 123 -7.63 15.88 0.37
C GLY A 123 -6.28 15.67 1.05
N LEU A 124 -5.60 14.56 0.80
CA LEU A 124 -4.31 14.22 1.40
C LEU A 124 -3.16 14.81 0.57
N THR A 125 -2.13 15.27 1.26
CA THR A 125 -0.90 15.81 0.65
C THR A 125 0.30 14.89 0.79
N ASN A 126 0.17 13.84 1.60
CA ASN A 126 1.23 12.88 1.89
C ASN A 126 0.81 11.47 1.46
N HIS A 127 1.79 10.68 1.03
CA HIS A 127 1.61 9.28 0.67
C HIS A 127 2.87 8.50 1.04
N ALA A 128 2.71 7.33 1.68
CA ALA A 128 3.83 6.46 2.02
C ALA A 128 3.93 5.28 1.05
N THR A 129 5.08 5.10 0.42
CA THR A 129 5.29 4.01 -0.54
C THR A 129 6.75 3.59 -0.61
N PHE A 130 7.00 2.45 -1.26
CA PHE A 130 8.31 2.12 -1.82
C PHE A 130 8.34 2.49 -3.31
N SER A 131 9.51 2.90 -3.79
CA SER A 131 9.77 3.20 -5.20
C SER A 131 10.52 2.06 -5.87
N GLY A 132 9.98 0.86 -5.78
CA GLY A 132 10.60 -0.38 -6.26
C GLY A 132 11.38 -1.14 -5.18
N ALA A 133 11.97 -2.25 -5.58
CA ALA A 133 12.71 -3.19 -4.72
C ALA A 133 14.17 -3.41 -5.17
N LEU A 134 14.68 -2.61 -6.10
CA LEU A 134 16.02 -2.77 -6.67
C LEU A 134 17.14 -2.64 -5.62
N ALA A 135 16.95 -1.79 -4.61
CA ALA A 135 17.91 -1.62 -3.52
C ALA A 135 17.73 -2.61 -2.36
N TRP A 136 16.73 -3.49 -2.42
CA TRP A 136 16.45 -4.42 -1.31
C TRP A 136 17.67 -5.21 -0.84
N PRO A 137 18.52 -5.82 -1.73
CA PRO A 137 19.67 -6.59 -1.29
C PRO A 137 20.79 -5.77 -0.65
N TYR A 138 20.72 -4.45 -0.70
CA TYR A 138 21.65 -3.55 0.00
C TYR A 138 21.26 -3.37 1.47
N LEU A 139 19.97 -3.46 1.78
CA LEU A 139 19.44 -3.35 3.14
C LEU A 139 19.39 -4.71 3.83
N TYR A 140 19.12 -5.78 3.05
CA TYR A 140 19.00 -7.14 3.53
C TYR A 140 20.09 -8.03 2.90
N PRO A 141 20.88 -8.78 3.70
CA PRO A 141 21.95 -9.63 3.16
C PRO A 141 21.45 -10.84 2.36
N TRP A 142 20.16 -11.07 2.35
CA TRP A 142 19.48 -12.15 1.66
C TRP A 142 18.22 -11.61 0.95
N PRO A 143 17.97 -11.98 -0.34
CA PRO A 143 18.86 -12.74 -1.23
C PRO A 143 20.14 -11.96 -1.63
N GLN A 144 21.15 -12.69 -2.15
CA GLN A 144 22.41 -12.09 -2.58
C GLN A 144 22.19 -11.15 -3.77
N ARG A 145 22.98 -10.09 -3.84
CA ARG A 145 22.92 -9.11 -4.91
C ARG A 145 23.37 -9.72 -6.25
N PRO A 146 22.58 -9.58 -7.33
CA PRO A 146 23.03 -9.94 -8.67
C PRO A 146 24.10 -8.93 -9.16
N ALA A 147 24.97 -9.40 -10.06
CA ALA A 147 25.90 -8.52 -10.75
C ALA A 147 25.10 -7.53 -11.65
N GLY A 148 25.55 -6.28 -11.73
CA GLY A 148 24.91 -5.25 -12.57
C GLY A 148 23.64 -4.63 -11.97
N GLN A 149 23.27 -4.94 -10.73
CA GLN A 149 22.04 -4.44 -10.12
C GLN A 149 22.00 -2.92 -10.01
N ILE A 150 23.13 -2.27 -9.73
CA ILE A 150 23.19 -0.80 -9.60
C ILE A 150 22.92 -0.15 -10.96
N GLU A 151 23.56 -0.67 -11.99
CA GLU A 151 23.39 -0.19 -13.36
C GLU A 151 21.95 -0.31 -13.80
N THR A 152 21.32 -1.48 -13.61
CA THR A 152 19.90 -1.69 -13.89
C THR A 152 18.99 -0.72 -13.14
N ALA A 153 19.30 -0.44 -11.87
CA ALA A 153 18.49 0.46 -11.04
C ALA A 153 18.50 1.92 -11.52
N PHE A 154 19.55 2.33 -12.25
CA PHE A 154 19.62 3.68 -12.83
C PHE A 154 19.00 3.76 -14.23
N ASP A 155 18.81 2.64 -14.91
CA ASP A 155 18.26 2.57 -16.27
C ASP A 155 16.73 2.43 -16.27
N GLU A 156 16.08 2.02 -15.18
CA GLU A 156 14.64 1.88 -14.99
C GLU A 156 13.99 3.09 -14.30
#